data_e701d6ca6e8f9477c1601147380a6e7d
#
_entry.id   e701d6ca6e8f9477c1601147380a6e7d
#
_cell.length_a   1.000
_cell.length_b   1.000
_cell.length_c   1.000
_cell.angle_alpha   90.00
_cell.angle_beta   90.00
_cell.angle_gamma   90.00
#
_symmetry.space_group_name_H-M   'P 1'
#
loop_
_entity.id
_entity.type
_entity.pdbx_description
1 polymer ?
#
loop_
_entity_poly.entity_id
_entity_poly.type
_entity_poly.pdbx_seq_one_letter_code
_entity_poly.pdbx_strand_id
1 'polypeptide(L)'
;DFKPSNLRKRMKKAKKATDKARKILKRFDNLDILVCHQPPYGFLDKVSGEYGAPKHWRGKHAGSKVILKYIKEKQPEYVFCGHIHEEKGKAKIGKTEVYNLGMCGWKIVGI
;
A
#
# COMPACT_ATOMS: atom_id res chain seq x y z
N ASP A 1 5.32 -8.25 -25.05
CA ASP A 1 6.73 -8.12 -25.42
C ASP A 1 7.45 -7.13 -24.55
N PHE A 2 8.50 -7.58 -23.92
CA PHE A 2 9.34 -6.75 -23.09
C PHE A 2 10.36 -6.00 -23.96
N LYS A 3 10.12 -4.72 -24.19
CA LYS A 3 11.08 -3.84 -24.91
C LYS A 3 11.77 -2.90 -23.92
N PRO A 4 13.10 -2.75 -23.96
CA PRO A 4 13.82 -1.84 -23.06
C PRO A 4 13.29 -0.39 -23.09
N SER A 5 12.85 0.10 -24.26
CA SER A 5 12.25 1.42 -24.42
C SER A 5 10.94 1.54 -23.60
N ASN A 6 10.14 0.47 -23.53
CA ASN A 6 8.91 0.45 -22.74
C ASN A 6 9.19 0.42 -21.25
N LEU A 7 10.27 -0.23 -20.84
CA LEU A 7 10.70 -0.25 -19.43
C LEU A 7 11.03 1.15 -18.94
N ARG A 8 11.79 1.92 -19.69
CA ARG A 8 12.13 3.32 -19.35
C ARG A 8 10.87 4.18 -19.18
N LYS A 9 9.90 4.06 -20.09
CA LYS A 9 8.62 4.77 -20.02
C LYS A 9 7.84 4.37 -18.77
N ARG A 10 7.78 3.08 -18.47
CA ARG A 10 7.10 2.56 -17.26
C ARG A 10 7.76 3.05 -15.98
N MET A 11 9.09 3.05 -15.92
CA MET A 11 9.83 3.54 -14.76
C MET A 11 9.61 5.02 -14.53
N LYS A 12 9.65 5.84 -15.60
CA LYS A 12 9.34 7.28 -15.51
C LYS A 12 7.92 7.53 -15.01
N LYS A 13 6.94 6.77 -15.53
CA LYS A 13 5.54 6.88 -15.13
C LYS A 13 5.35 6.49 -13.68
N ALA A 14 5.99 5.40 -13.23
CA ALA A 14 5.95 4.95 -11.84
C ALA A 14 6.58 5.97 -10.90
N LYS A 15 7.71 6.56 -11.28
CA LYS A 15 8.36 7.62 -10.50
C LYS A 15 7.46 8.86 -10.37
N LYS A 16 6.81 9.29 -11.45
CA LYS A 16 5.87 10.41 -11.41
C LYS A 16 4.71 10.13 -10.47
N ALA A 17 4.13 8.93 -10.52
CA ALA A 17 3.03 8.54 -9.64
C ALA A 17 3.48 8.53 -8.17
N THR A 18 4.67 8.01 -7.88
CA THR A 18 5.25 7.99 -6.53
C THR A 18 5.50 9.39 -6.01
N ASP A 19 6.09 10.27 -6.83
CA ASP A 19 6.35 11.67 -6.46
C ASP A 19 5.04 12.43 -6.21
N LYS A 20 4.02 12.18 -7.02
CA LYS A 20 2.69 12.77 -6.84
C LYS A 20 2.06 12.33 -5.53
N ALA A 21 2.10 11.04 -5.22
CA ALA A 21 1.59 10.49 -3.97
C ALA A 21 2.31 11.11 -2.76
N ARG A 22 3.64 11.24 -2.82
CA ARG A 22 4.44 11.85 -1.78
C ARG A 22 4.04 13.33 -1.55
N LYS A 23 3.84 14.09 -2.62
CA LYS A 23 3.39 15.49 -2.54
C LYS A 23 2.00 15.62 -1.92
N ILE A 24 1.07 14.74 -2.28
CA ILE A 24 -0.28 14.73 -1.72
C ILE A 24 -0.21 14.45 -0.22
N LEU A 25 0.52 13.43 0.20
CA LEU A 25 0.63 13.04 1.60
C LEU A 25 1.27 14.11 2.47
N LYS A 26 2.20 14.89 1.93
CA LYS A 26 2.82 16.00 2.67
C LYS A 26 1.83 17.07 3.14
N ARG A 27 0.66 17.16 2.51
CA ARG A 27 -0.38 18.14 2.87
C ARG A 27 -1.16 17.73 4.12
N PHE A 28 -1.03 16.48 4.55
CA PHE A 28 -1.82 15.92 5.65
C PHE A 28 -0.91 15.56 6.82
N ASP A 29 -0.72 16.51 7.74
CA ASP A 29 0.16 16.32 8.89
C ASP A 29 -0.47 15.54 10.04
N ASN A 30 -1.78 15.68 10.25
CA ASN A 30 -2.48 15.12 11.41
C ASN A 30 -3.74 14.38 10.98
N LEU A 31 -3.58 13.30 10.24
CA LEU A 31 -4.71 12.42 9.92
C LEU A 31 -4.94 11.43 11.06
N ASP A 32 -6.18 11.30 11.49
CA ASP A 32 -6.60 10.23 12.38
C ASP A 32 -6.76 8.93 11.61
N ILE A 33 -7.32 9.01 10.40
CA ILE A 33 -7.60 7.88 9.53
C ILE A 33 -7.04 8.15 8.14
N LEU A 34 -6.24 7.21 7.63
CA LEU A 34 -5.79 7.20 6.24
C LEU A 34 -6.46 6.05 5.50
N VAL A 35 -7.12 6.36 4.41
CA VAL A 35 -7.68 5.36 3.50
C VAL A 35 -6.88 5.40 2.21
N CYS A 36 -6.29 4.29 1.83
CA CYS A 36 -5.47 4.18 0.63
C CYS A 36 -5.72 2.86 -0.08
N HIS A 37 -5.41 2.83 -1.38
CA HIS A 37 -5.62 1.63 -2.18
C HIS A 37 -4.60 0.55 -1.84
N GLN A 38 -3.32 0.90 -1.84
CA GLN A 38 -2.22 -0.04 -1.61
C GLN A 38 -1.88 -0.15 -0.12
N PRO A 39 -1.53 -1.36 0.35
CA PRO A 39 -0.97 -1.51 1.69
C PRO A 39 0.43 -0.89 1.79
N PRO A 40 0.90 -0.61 3.01
CA PRO A 40 2.29 -0.18 3.20
C PRO A 40 3.26 -1.32 2.90
N TYR A 41 4.40 -0.98 2.33
CA TYR A 41 5.42 -1.97 1.98
C TYR A 41 5.84 -2.80 3.19
N GLY A 42 5.83 -4.12 3.03
CA GLY A 42 6.25 -5.05 4.07
C GLY A 42 5.14 -5.48 5.04
N PHE A 43 3.95 -4.90 4.94
CA PHE A 43 2.84 -5.19 5.85
C PHE A 43 1.56 -5.46 5.07
N LEU A 44 1.03 -6.70 5.18
CA LEU A 44 -0.22 -7.11 4.53
C LEU A 44 -0.19 -6.92 3.00
N ASP A 45 0.98 -7.10 2.40
CA ASP A 45 1.23 -6.77 0.99
C ASP A 45 1.88 -7.91 0.20
N LYS A 46 1.98 -9.11 0.77
CA LYS A 46 2.63 -10.25 0.13
C LYS A 46 1.75 -10.84 -0.97
N VAL A 47 2.30 -10.95 -2.16
CA VAL A 47 1.58 -11.52 -3.30
C VAL A 47 1.64 -13.04 -3.26
N SER A 48 0.48 -13.69 -3.37
CA SER A 48 0.37 -15.14 -3.54
C SER A 48 -0.06 -15.49 -4.98
N GLY A 49 -0.24 -16.75 -5.25
CA GLY A 49 -0.75 -17.18 -6.55
C GLY A 49 -2.28 -17.28 -6.64
N GLU A 50 -3.02 -17.00 -5.55
CA GLU A 50 -4.45 -17.23 -5.46
C GLU A 50 -5.28 -16.44 -6.48
N TYR A 51 -4.85 -15.23 -6.81
CA TYR A 51 -5.57 -14.33 -7.71
C TYR A 51 -4.88 -14.18 -9.07
N GLY A 52 -4.09 -15.19 -9.47
CA GLY A 52 -3.49 -15.25 -10.80
C GLY A 52 -2.24 -14.39 -11.00
N ALA A 53 -1.58 -13.96 -9.93
CA ALA A 53 -0.34 -13.20 -10.05
C ALA A 53 0.76 -14.02 -10.76
N PRO A 54 1.58 -13.40 -11.62
CA PRO A 54 2.72 -14.07 -12.25
C PRO A 54 3.68 -14.63 -11.21
N LYS A 55 4.34 -15.76 -11.55
CA LYS A 55 5.27 -16.45 -10.64
C LYS A 55 6.32 -15.55 -10.03
N HIS A 56 6.85 -14.60 -10.80
CA HIS A 56 7.92 -13.71 -10.34
C HIS A 56 7.47 -12.70 -9.26
N TRP A 57 6.17 -12.50 -9.09
CA TRP A 57 5.61 -11.66 -8.04
C TRP A 57 5.29 -12.41 -6.75
N ARG A 58 5.10 -13.72 -6.84
CA ARG A 58 4.69 -14.54 -5.69
C ARG A 58 5.72 -14.51 -4.57
N GLY A 59 5.26 -14.27 -3.35
CA GLY A 59 6.11 -14.14 -2.17
C GLY A 59 6.78 -12.79 -2.00
N LYS A 60 6.59 -11.88 -2.96
CA LYS A 60 7.15 -10.54 -2.90
C LYS A 60 6.20 -9.55 -2.26
N HIS A 61 6.76 -8.53 -1.64
CA HIS A 61 6.01 -7.40 -1.11
C HIS A 61 5.68 -6.43 -2.25
N ALA A 62 4.40 -6.08 -2.37
CA ALA A 62 3.90 -5.21 -3.43
C ALA A 62 3.33 -3.90 -2.91
N GLY A 63 3.50 -3.62 -1.62
CA GLY A 63 3.00 -2.41 -0.99
C GLY A 63 3.78 -1.15 -1.33
N SER A 64 3.28 -0.04 -0.85
CA SER A 64 3.83 1.29 -1.12
C SER A 64 4.85 1.70 -0.05
N LYS A 65 6.06 2.01 -0.48
CA LYS A 65 7.11 2.55 0.40
C LYS A 65 6.77 3.97 0.84
N VAL A 66 6.07 4.73 0.02
CA VAL A 66 5.60 6.09 0.37
C VAL A 66 4.58 6.04 1.50
N ILE A 67 3.62 5.12 1.42
CA ILE A 67 2.62 4.91 2.47
C ILE A 67 3.30 4.44 3.76
N LEU A 68 4.25 3.52 3.68
CA LEU A 68 4.99 3.06 4.85
C LEU A 68 5.72 4.20 5.56
N LYS A 69 6.42 5.03 4.80
CA LYS A 69 7.14 6.19 5.33
C LYS A 69 6.19 7.17 6.02
N TYR A 70 5.07 7.47 5.37
CA TYR A 70 4.04 8.34 5.92
C TYR A 70 3.51 7.81 7.26
N ILE A 71 3.16 6.52 7.32
CA ILE A 71 2.67 5.90 8.55
C ILE A 71 3.71 6.00 9.68
N LYS A 72 4.96 5.71 9.39
CA LYS A 72 6.05 5.77 10.39
C LYS A 72 6.27 7.19 10.92
N GLU A 73 6.18 8.18 10.04
CA GLU A 73 6.42 9.58 10.43
C GLU A 73 5.22 10.22 11.13
N LYS A 74 4.02 9.98 10.62
CA LYS A 74 2.80 10.68 11.06
C LYS A 74 1.95 9.89 12.05
N GLN A 75 2.08 8.58 12.08
CA GLN A 75 1.38 7.70 13.01
C GLN A 75 -0.12 7.96 13.10
N PRO A 76 -0.89 7.91 11.98
CA PRO A 76 -2.33 7.98 12.06
C PRO A 76 -2.86 6.85 12.94
N GLU A 77 -4.01 7.03 13.55
CA GLU A 77 -4.59 6.01 14.43
C GLU A 77 -4.96 4.75 13.65
N TYR A 78 -5.60 4.93 12.50
CA TYR A 78 -6.03 3.84 11.63
C TYR A 78 -5.60 4.05 10.19
N VAL A 79 -5.22 2.95 9.53
CA VAL A 79 -5.01 2.91 8.08
C VAL A 79 -5.84 1.78 7.50
N PHE A 80 -6.64 2.08 6.48
CA PHE A 80 -7.40 1.09 5.74
C PHE A 80 -6.90 1.02 4.32
N CYS A 81 -6.60 -0.18 3.85
CA CYS A 81 -6.12 -0.44 2.49
C CYS A 81 -6.73 -1.73 1.93
N GLY A 82 -6.40 -2.06 0.70
CA GLY A 82 -6.87 -3.25 0.02
C GLY A 82 -5.85 -3.72 -1.01
N HIS A 83 -6.25 -3.83 -2.28
CA HIS A 83 -5.43 -4.19 -3.43
C HIS A 83 -4.83 -5.60 -3.38
N ILE A 84 -4.10 -5.96 -2.35
CA ILE A 84 -3.54 -7.31 -2.17
C ILE A 84 -4.56 -8.13 -1.37
N HIS A 85 -5.52 -8.71 -2.08
CA HIS A 85 -6.71 -9.32 -1.50
C HIS A 85 -6.40 -10.55 -0.65
N GLU A 86 -5.36 -11.30 -1.00
CA GLU A 86 -4.93 -12.49 -0.27
C GLU A 86 -4.32 -12.19 1.11
N GLU A 87 -3.96 -10.93 1.35
CA GLU A 87 -3.36 -10.50 2.63
C GLU A 87 -4.34 -9.74 3.52
N LYS A 88 -5.63 -10.04 3.40
CA LYS A 88 -6.64 -9.51 4.30
C LYS A 88 -6.25 -9.75 5.75
N GLY A 89 -6.27 -8.71 6.57
CA GLY A 89 -5.89 -8.84 7.97
C GLY A 89 -5.55 -7.53 8.63
N LYS A 90 -4.86 -7.65 9.75
CA LYS A 90 -4.47 -6.52 10.60
C LYS A 90 -2.97 -6.57 10.88
N ALA A 91 -2.34 -5.42 10.90
CA ALA A 91 -0.96 -5.24 11.34
C ALA A 91 -0.85 -3.98 12.18
N LYS A 92 0.25 -3.84 12.92
CA LYS A 92 0.53 -2.63 13.70
C LYS A 92 1.89 -2.08 13.32
N ILE A 93 1.94 -0.79 13.03
CA ILE A 93 3.18 -0.07 12.70
C ILE A 93 3.31 1.07 13.70
N GLY A 94 4.19 0.89 14.70
CA GLY A 94 4.25 1.81 15.82
C GLY A 94 2.92 1.83 16.58
N LYS A 95 2.27 2.98 16.62
CA LYS A 95 0.93 3.14 17.23
C LYS A 95 -0.22 2.97 16.23
N THR A 96 0.08 2.90 14.94
CA THR A 96 -0.93 2.82 13.88
C THR A 96 -1.45 1.41 13.70
N GLU A 97 -2.76 1.25 13.71
CA GLU A 97 -3.43 0.01 13.35
C GLU A 97 -3.73 0.02 11.84
N VAL A 98 -3.20 -0.97 11.12
CA VAL A 98 -3.38 -1.09 9.66
C VAL A 98 -4.29 -2.28 9.37
N TYR A 99 -5.31 -2.04 8.56
CA TYR A 99 -6.23 -3.07 8.11
C TYR A 99 -6.20 -3.19 6.60
N ASN A 100 -5.88 -4.37 6.09
CA ASN A 100 -6.14 -4.72 4.70
C ASN A 100 -7.51 -5.41 4.65
N LEU A 101 -8.49 -4.74 4.05
CA LEU A 101 -9.87 -5.20 4.02
C LEU A 101 -10.14 -6.26 2.96
N GLY A 102 -9.16 -6.56 2.12
CA GLY A 102 -9.31 -7.53 1.05
C GLY A 102 -10.29 -7.05 -0.02
N MET A 103 -11.03 -7.99 -0.59
CA MET A 103 -12.11 -7.69 -1.53
C MET A 103 -13.43 -7.63 -0.77
N CYS A 104 -14.16 -6.51 -0.86
CA CYS A 104 -15.46 -6.32 -0.21
C CYS A 104 -15.43 -6.48 1.33
N GLY A 105 -14.29 -6.29 1.96
CA GLY A 105 -14.17 -6.35 3.41
C GLY A 105 -14.64 -5.07 4.10
N TRP A 106 -14.89 -5.18 5.40
CA TRP A 106 -15.27 -4.03 6.22
C TRP A 106 -14.80 -4.21 7.66
N LYS A 107 -14.69 -3.11 8.37
CA LYS A 107 -14.30 -3.07 9.78
C LYS A 107 -14.96 -1.90 10.47
N ILE A 108 -15.52 -2.13 11.65
CA ILE A 108 -16.06 -1.08 12.52
C ILE A 108 -14.98 -0.72 13.54
N VAL A 109 -14.66 0.55 13.65
CA VAL A 109 -13.71 1.08 14.63
C VAL A 109 -14.35 2.20 15.43
N GLY A 110 -13.97 2.31 16.70
CA GLY A 110 -14.36 3.43 17.56
C GLY A 110 -13.34 4.57 17.46
N ILE A 111 -13.83 5.75 17.29
CA ILE A 111 -12.98 6.95 17.23
C ILE A 111 -13.23 7.83 18.46
#